data_48784c216f7f56484f56d3472ed4dc67
#
_entry.id   48784c216f7f56484f56d3472ed4dc67
#
_cell.length_a   1.000
_cell.length_b   1.000
_cell.length_c   1.000
_cell.angle_alpha   90.00
_cell.angle_beta   90.00
_cell.angle_gamma   90.00
#
_symmetry.space_group_name_H-M   'P 1'
#
loop_
_entity.id
_entity.type
_entity.pdbx_description
1 polymer ?
#
loop_
_entity_poly.entity_id
_entity_poly.type
_entity_poly.pdbx_seq_one_letter_code
_entity_poly.pdbx_strand_id
1 'polypeptide(L)'
;MEADVRKSMSDREQIEELYRTYWQCMISKDIAGMDRIMTEDYELRHMTGLRQPKQDFFRSVKNGELNYYSAKHDKIIVEVSGDTATMTGQSRVEAAVYGGGRNTWRLQGDFILRKEDGVWKLTSSRASTY
;
A
#
# COMPACT_ATOMS: atom_id res chain seq x y z
N MET A 1 -0.97 16.53 -21.61
CA MET A 1 0.37 15.99 -21.28
C MET A 1 0.32 15.34 -19.92
N GLU A 2 0.73 14.11 -19.84
CA GLU A 2 0.67 13.33 -18.59
C GLU A 2 1.45 13.96 -17.45
N ALA A 3 2.64 14.50 -17.74
CA ALA A 3 3.45 15.17 -16.73
C ALA A 3 2.72 16.39 -16.13
N ASP A 4 1.94 17.07 -16.92
CA ASP A 4 1.19 18.25 -16.47
C ASP A 4 0.01 17.84 -15.57
N VAL A 5 -0.65 16.74 -15.90
CA VAL A 5 -1.75 16.20 -15.09
C VAL A 5 -1.22 15.82 -13.70
N ARG A 6 -0.07 15.13 -13.62
CA ARG A 6 0.53 14.77 -12.35
C ARG A 6 0.93 16.00 -11.53
N LYS A 7 1.51 17.01 -12.18
CA LYS A 7 1.93 18.26 -11.51
C LYS A 7 0.75 19.06 -10.97
N SER A 8 -0.43 18.94 -11.58
CA SER A 8 -1.61 19.66 -11.13
C SER A 8 -2.31 18.99 -9.96
N MET A 9 -1.93 17.76 -9.62
CA MET A 9 -2.48 17.05 -8.48
C MET A 9 -1.84 17.57 -7.19
N SER A 10 -2.67 17.78 -6.16
CA SER A 10 -2.18 18.14 -4.83
C SER A 10 -1.40 16.95 -4.23
N ASP A 11 -0.60 17.21 -3.20
CA ASP A 11 0.09 16.14 -2.47
C ASP A 11 -0.89 15.10 -1.96
N ARG A 12 -2.01 15.56 -1.42
CA ARG A 12 -3.06 14.68 -0.92
C ARG A 12 -3.61 13.76 -2.00
N GLU A 13 -3.91 14.30 -3.17
CA GLU A 13 -4.42 13.52 -4.30
C GLU A 13 -3.40 12.49 -4.78
N GLN A 14 -2.13 12.88 -4.85
CA GLN A 14 -1.05 11.96 -5.21
C GLN A 14 -0.95 10.80 -4.23
N ILE A 15 -1.07 11.08 -2.93
CA ILE A 15 -1.00 10.05 -1.88
C ILE A 15 -2.21 9.13 -1.93
N GLU A 16 -3.41 9.68 -2.13
CA GLU A 16 -4.62 8.87 -2.31
C GLU A 16 -4.47 7.92 -3.50
N GLU A 17 -3.89 8.41 -4.58
CA GLU A 17 -3.65 7.59 -5.78
C GLU A 17 -2.64 6.48 -5.50
N LEU A 18 -1.63 6.74 -4.65
CA LEU A 18 -0.69 5.70 -4.23
C LEU A 18 -1.39 4.55 -3.53
N TYR A 19 -2.41 4.82 -2.73
CA TYR A 19 -3.17 3.78 -2.06
C TYR A 19 -3.88 2.87 -3.06
N ARG A 20 -4.49 3.44 -4.07
CA ARG A 20 -5.15 2.68 -5.14
C ARG A 20 -4.15 1.84 -5.93
N THR A 21 -3.02 2.43 -6.27
CA THR A 21 -1.94 1.75 -6.98
C THR A 21 -1.37 0.61 -6.16
N TYR A 22 -1.18 0.81 -4.87
CA TYR A 22 -0.72 -0.22 -3.94
C TYR A 22 -1.60 -1.48 -4.02
N TRP A 23 -2.91 -1.32 -3.90
CA TRP A 23 -3.83 -2.46 -3.96
C TRP A 23 -3.86 -3.10 -5.35
N GLN A 24 -3.83 -2.29 -6.40
CA GLN A 24 -3.78 -2.83 -7.77
C GLN A 24 -2.54 -3.68 -8.01
N CYS A 25 -1.39 -3.21 -7.55
CA CYS A 25 -0.14 -3.96 -7.68
C CYS A 25 -0.19 -5.27 -6.88
N MET A 26 -0.78 -5.24 -5.69
CA MET A 26 -0.89 -6.45 -4.87
C MET A 26 -1.82 -7.48 -5.50
N ILE A 27 -2.95 -7.04 -6.05
CA ILE A 27 -3.92 -7.93 -6.71
C ILE A 27 -3.31 -8.54 -7.97
N SER A 28 -2.61 -7.76 -8.77
CA SER A 28 -1.99 -8.22 -10.02
C SER A 28 -0.61 -8.86 -9.82
N LYS A 29 -0.08 -8.81 -8.60
CA LYS A 29 1.28 -9.27 -8.26
C LYS A 29 2.35 -8.56 -9.09
N ASP A 30 2.15 -7.26 -9.31
CA ASP A 30 3.08 -6.38 -10.02
C ASP A 30 4.18 -5.91 -9.07
N ILE A 31 5.20 -6.72 -8.92
CA ILE A 31 6.32 -6.46 -8.00
C ILE A 31 7.09 -5.21 -8.41
N ALA A 32 7.33 -5.02 -9.70
CA ALA A 32 8.02 -3.82 -10.18
C ALA A 32 7.21 -2.55 -9.88
N GLY A 33 5.88 -2.62 -9.99
CA GLY A 33 5.00 -1.52 -9.62
C GLY A 33 5.05 -1.20 -8.14
N MET A 34 5.05 -2.22 -7.30
CA MET A 34 5.19 -2.06 -5.85
C MET A 34 6.53 -1.43 -5.49
N ASP A 35 7.60 -1.89 -6.12
CA ASP A 35 8.94 -1.35 -5.87
C ASP A 35 9.01 0.15 -6.17
N ARG A 36 8.37 0.59 -7.24
CA ARG A 36 8.36 2.01 -7.63
C ARG A 36 7.67 2.93 -6.64
N ILE A 37 6.68 2.43 -5.90
CA ILE A 37 5.92 3.25 -4.95
C ILE A 37 6.41 3.13 -3.50
N MET A 38 7.46 2.36 -3.27
CA MET A 38 8.00 2.09 -1.93
C MET A 38 9.45 2.54 -1.83
N THR A 39 9.81 3.05 -0.64
CA THR A 39 11.23 3.38 -0.36
C THR A 39 12.04 2.08 -0.20
N GLU A 40 13.37 2.20 -0.27
CA GLU A 40 14.25 1.04 -0.10
C GLU A 40 14.10 0.38 1.26
N ASP A 41 13.80 1.16 2.29
CA ASP A 41 13.64 0.68 3.66
C ASP A 41 12.19 0.33 4.04
N TYR A 42 11.30 0.21 3.05
CA TYR A 42 9.89 -0.12 3.30
C TYR A 42 9.76 -1.42 4.10
N GLU A 43 8.82 -1.40 5.04
CA GLU A 43 8.52 -2.55 5.88
C GLU A 43 7.01 -2.64 6.12
N LEU A 44 6.47 -3.86 6.08
CA LEU A 44 5.09 -4.13 6.45
C LEU A 44 5.05 -4.80 7.82
N ARG A 45 4.21 -4.31 8.71
CA ARG A 45 3.90 -4.97 9.99
C ARG A 45 2.50 -5.57 9.90
N HIS A 46 2.43 -6.88 10.05
CA HIS A 46 1.17 -7.62 10.08
C HIS A 46 0.45 -7.50 11.42
N MET A 47 -0.83 -7.89 11.45
CA MET A 47 -1.66 -7.86 12.66
C MET A 47 -1.08 -8.73 13.77
N THR A 48 -0.37 -9.79 13.42
CA THR A 48 0.29 -10.70 14.37
C THR A 48 1.55 -10.11 14.99
N GLY A 49 2.00 -8.95 14.49
CA GLY A 49 3.27 -8.34 14.89
C GLY A 49 4.44 -8.74 14.00
N LEU A 50 4.23 -9.67 13.08
CA LEU A 50 5.28 -10.06 12.13
C LEU A 50 5.71 -8.87 11.29
N ARG A 51 7.01 -8.62 11.23
CA ARG A 51 7.60 -7.53 10.44
C ARG A 51 8.24 -8.13 9.19
N GLN A 52 7.80 -7.64 8.03
CA GLN A 52 8.37 -8.08 6.77
C GLN A 52 9.09 -6.93 6.09
N PRO A 53 10.43 -7.02 5.96
CA PRO A 53 11.16 -6.11 5.08
C PRO A 53 10.63 -6.20 3.65
N LYS A 54 10.86 -5.17 2.87
CA LYS A 54 10.36 -5.02 1.51
C LYS A 54 10.48 -6.29 0.66
N GLN A 55 11.67 -6.88 0.63
CA GLN A 55 11.92 -8.06 -0.21
C GLN A 55 11.18 -9.29 0.27
N ASP A 56 11.04 -9.47 1.58
CA ASP A 56 10.27 -10.58 2.14
C ASP A 56 8.79 -10.44 1.82
N PHE A 57 8.27 -9.23 1.90
CA PHE A 57 6.88 -8.94 1.53
C PHE A 57 6.62 -9.24 0.05
N PHE A 58 7.52 -8.80 -0.82
CA PHE A 58 7.41 -9.08 -2.26
C PHE A 58 7.40 -10.57 -2.54
N ARG A 59 8.25 -11.32 -1.85
CA ARG A 59 8.32 -12.78 -2.00
C ARG A 59 7.00 -13.44 -1.59
N SER A 60 6.40 -13.00 -0.48
CA SER A 60 5.13 -13.53 0.00
C SER A 60 3.98 -13.26 -0.97
N VAL A 61 3.97 -12.10 -1.61
CA VAL A 61 2.98 -11.78 -2.63
C VAL A 61 3.20 -12.64 -3.87
N LYS A 62 4.45 -12.76 -4.31
CA LYS A 62 4.80 -13.48 -5.53
C LYS A 62 4.54 -14.98 -5.41
N ASN A 63 4.87 -15.59 -4.26
CA ASN A 63 4.78 -17.04 -4.09
C ASN A 63 3.40 -17.53 -3.63
N GLY A 64 2.45 -16.64 -3.43
CA GLY A 64 1.08 -17.00 -3.07
C GLY A 64 0.79 -17.14 -1.59
N GLU A 65 1.74 -16.82 -0.71
CA GLU A 65 1.46 -16.78 0.73
C GLU A 65 0.46 -15.66 1.04
N LEU A 66 0.50 -14.58 0.26
CA LEU A 66 -0.43 -13.46 0.34
C LEU A 66 -1.10 -13.32 -1.03
N ASN A 67 -2.34 -13.79 -1.16
CA ASN A 67 -3.11 -13.68 -2.39
C ASN A 67 -4.26 -12.70 -2.20
N TYR A 68 -4.26 -11.64 -3.00
CA TYR A 68 -5.31 -10.63 -2.98
C TYR A 68 -6.06 -10.66 -4.31
N TYR A 69 -7.40 -10.73 -4.24
CA TYR A 69 -8.25 -10.91 -5.43
C TYR A 69 -9.01 -9.65 -5.81
N SER A 70 -9.46 -8.89 -4.81
CA SER A 70 -10.15 -7.63 -5.06
C SER A 70 -10.05 -6.73 -3.84
N ALA A 71 -10.23 -5.43 -4.05
CA ALA A 71 -10.24 -4.46 -2.95
C ALA A 71 -11.27 -3.37 -3.26
N LYS A 72 -12.14 -3.10 -2.29
CA LYS A 72 -13.09 -2.00 -2.37
C LYS A 72 -12.76 -1.02 -1.26
N HIS A 73 -12.40 0.19 -1.63
CA HIS A 73 -11.94 1.20 -0.68
C HIS A 73 -13.11 1.93 -0.05
N ASP A 74 -13.21 1.85 1.27
CA ASP A 74 -14.26 2.50 2.05
C ASP A 74 -13.84 3.88 2.55
N LYS A 75 -12.55 4.07 2.86
CA LYS A 75 -12.05 5.31 3.43
C LYS A 75 -10.57 5.49 3.17
N ILE A 76 -10.17 6.71 2.86
CA ILE A 76 -8.75 7.09 2.74
C ILE A 76 -8.59 8.44 3.44
N ILE A 77 -7.77 8.48 4.49
CA ILE A 77 -7.47 9.72 5.24
C ILE A 77 -5.99 10.01 5.08
N VAL A 78 -5.66 11.22 4.66
CA VAL A 78 -4.29 11.65 4.42
C VAL A 78 -3.99 12.91 5.21
N GLU A 79 -2.85 12.95 5.89
CA GLU A 79 -2.34 14.14 6.55
C GLU A 79 -0.92 14.39 6.05
N VAL A 80 -0.69 15.59 5.51
CA VAL A 80 0.60 15.97 4.92
C VAL A 80 1.29 17.00 5.80
N SER A 81 2.57 16.81 6.03
CA SER A 81 3.41 17.75 6.76
C SER A 81 4.76 17.87 6.04
N GLY A 82 4.93 18.90 5.19
CA GLY A 82 6.14 19.07 4.40
C GLY A 82 6.39 17.88 3.47
N ASP A 83 7.54 17.23 3.64
CA ASP A 83 7.94 16.08 2.82
C ASP A 83 7.58 14.73 3.44
N THR A 84 6.76 14.74 4.50
CA THR A 84 6.28 13.52 5.14
C THR A 84 4.75 13.54 5.18
N ALA A 85 4.16 12.34 5.26
CA ALA A 85 2.72 12.21 5.36
C ALA A 85 2.36 10.92 6.09
N THR A 86 1.15 10.90 6.62
CA THR A 86 0.52 9.67 7.10
C THR A 86 -0.75 9.43 6.31
N MET A 87 -1.10 8.16 6.17
CA MET A 87 -2.32 7.79 5.48
C MET A 87 -2.95 6.60 6.19
N THR A 88 -4.27 6.68 6.40
CA THR A 88 -5.06 5.55 6.86
C THR A 88 -6.02 5.16 5.75
N GLY A 89 -5.94 3.92 5.30
CA GLY A 89 -6.85 3.38 4.30
C GLY A 89 -7.65 2.22 4.87
N GLN A 90 -8.96 2.20 4.60
CA GLN A 90 -9.85 1.12 4.99
C GLN A 90 -10.46 0.53 3.74
N SER A 91 -10.31 -0.78 3.57
CA SER A 91 -10.79 -1.48 2.37
C SER A 91 -11.34 -2.84 2.72
N ARG A 92 -12.40 -3.22 2.01
CA ARG A 92 -12.90 -4.60 2.03
C ARG A 92 -12.13 -5.36 0.97
N VAL A 93 -11.34 -6.34 1.41
CA VAL A 93 -10.38 -7.05 0.56
C VAL A 93 -10.72 -8.52 0.54
N GLU A 94 -10.87 -9.07 -0.66
CA GLU A 94 -11.00 -10.51 -0.82
C GLU A 94 -9.60 -11.10 -0.94
N ALA A 95 -9.24 -11.98 0.00
CA ALA A 95 -7.88 -12.50 0.08
C ALA A 95 -7.84 -13.92 0.64
N ALA A 96 -6.79 -14.65 0.29
CA ALA A 96 -6.39 -15.90 0.92
C ALA A 96 -4.94 -15.73 1.37
N VAL A 97 -4.69 -15.92 2.66
CA VAL A 97 -3.37 -15.66 3.24
C VAL A 97 -2.83 -16.91 3.92
N TYR A 98 -1.55 -17.16 3.73
CA TYR A 98 -0.80 -18.26 4.35
C TYR A 98 -1.50 -19.61 4.21
N GLY A 99 -1.97 -19.94 3.00
CA GLY A 99 -2.61 -21.22 2.72
C GLY A 99 -4.03 -21.37 3.23
N GLY A 100 -4.62 -20.31 3.79
CA GLY A 100 -6.00 -20.32 4.23
C GLY A 100 -7.00 -20.17 3.08
N GLY A 101 -8.29 -20.29 3.38
CA GLY A 101 -9.34 -20.10 2.41
C GLY A 101 -9.54 -18.66 2.00
N ARG A 102 -10.23 -18.48 0.87
CA ARG A 102 -10.55 -17.17 0.34
C ARG A 102 -11.70 -16.54 1.15
N ASN A 103 -11.45 -15.37 1.72
CA ASN A 103 -12.40 -14.65 2.57
C ASN A 103 -12.37 -13.16 2.29
N THR A 104 -13.44 -12.47 2.66
CA THR A 104 -13.46 -11.01 2.61
C THR A 104 -13.04 -10.47 3.97
N TRP A 105 -12.02 -9.61 3.96
CA TRP A 105 -11.45 -9.00 5.16
C TRP A 105 -11.70 -7.51 5.14
N ARG A 106 -12.04 -6.96 6.29
CA ARG A 106 -12.06 -5.51 6.47
C ARG A 106 -10.70 -5.09 6.98
N LEU A 107 -9.83 -4.66 6.06
CA LEU A 107 -8.43 -4.35 6.38
C LEU A 107 -8.20 -2.85 6.46
N GLN A 108 -7.47 -2.44 7.48
CA GLN A 108 -6.98 -1.08 7.62
C GLN A 108 -5.47 -1.09 7.48
N GLY A 109 -4.96 -0.17 6.67
CA GLY A 109 -3.54 0.07 6.56
C GLY A 109 -3.23 1.47 7.08
N ASP A 110 -2.28 1.55 7.99
CA ASP A 110 -1.73 2.81 8.47
C ASP A 110 -0.35 2.97 7.87
N PHE A 111 -0.16 3.98 7.02
CA PHE A 111 1.04 4.16 6.22
C PHE A 111 1.78 5.42 6.63
N ILE A 112 3.10 5.33 6.58
CA ILE A 112 3.99 6.50 6.65
C ILE A 112 4.56 6.69 5.25
N LEU A 113 4.59 7.93 4.78
CA LEU A 113 5.08 8.28 3.45
C LEU A 113 6.17 9.33 3.55
N ARG A 114 7.05 9.33 2.57
CA ARG A 114 8.13 10.29 2.43
C ARG A 114 8.21 10.73 0.98
N LYS A 115 8.47 12.02 0.77
CA LYS A 115 8.68 12.56 -0.56
C LYS A 115 10.17 12.51 -0.87
N GLU A 116 10.52 11.77 -1.93
CA GLU A 116 11.91 11.62 -2.38
C GLU A 116 12.00 12.12 -3.81
N ASP A 117 12.86 13.10 -4.05
CA ASP A 117 13.05 13.70 -5.37
C ASP A 117 11.74 14.16 -6.01
N GLY A 118 10.87 14.76 -5.19
CA GLY A 118 9.57 15.25 -5.64
C GLY A 118 8.49 14.20 -5.81
N VAL A 119 8.76 12.95 -5.42
CA VAL A 119 7.81 11.84 -5.60
C VAL A 119 7.48 11.23 -4.24
N TRP A 120 6.19 11.09 -3.96
CA TRP A 120 5.72 10.43 -2.75
C TRP A 120 5.92 8.91 -2.83
N LYS A 121 6.43 8.33 -1.75
CA LYS A 121 6.62 6.88 -1.63
C LYS A 121 6.18 6.37 -0.27
N LEU A 122 5.69 5.14 -0.23
CA LEU A 122 5.36 4.46 1.01
C LEU A 122 6.64 4.03 1.73
N THR A 123 6.77 4.38 3.00
CA THR A 123 7.96 4.05 3.80
C THR A 123 7.69 2.87 4.73
N SER A 124 6.49 2.79 5.27
CA SER A 124 6.07 1.66 6.10
C SER A 124 4.55 1.55 6.11
N SER A 125 4.07 0.38 6.46
CA SER A 125 2.65 0.19 6.70
C SER A 125 2.42 -0.77 7.86
N ARG A 126 1.30 -0.60 8.54
CA ARG A 126 0.85 -1.50 9.59
C ARG A 126 -0.57 -1.94 9.27
N ALA A 127 -0.78 -3.26 9.24
CA ALA A 127 -2.07 -3.84 8.96
C ALA A 127 -2.88 -4.03 10.23
N SER A 128 -4.17 -3.77 10.14
CA SER A 128 -5.15 -4.05 11.19
C SER A 128 -6.50 -4.32 10.55
N THR A 129 -7.52 -4.51 11.36
CA THR A 129 -8.91 -4.66 10.89
C THR A 129 -9.74 -3.48 11.39
N TYR A 130 -10.90 -3.31 10.82
CA TYR A 130 -11.81 -2.25 11.25
C TYR A 130 -13.27 -2.70 11.24
#